data_eafe4a99c5a1a348d22fb2de5b08c371
#
_entry.id   eafe4a99c5a1a348d22fb2de5b08c371
#
_cell.length_a   1.000
_cell.length_b   1.000
_cell.length_c   1.000
_cell.angle_alpha   90.00
_cell.angle_beta   90.00
_cell.angle_gamma   90.00
#
_symmetry.space_group_name_H-M   'P 1'
#
loop_
_entity.id
_entity.type
_entity.pdbx_description
1 polymer ?
#
loop_
_entity_poly.entity_id
_entity_poly.type
_entity_poly.pdbx_seq_one_letter_code
_entity_poly.pdbx_strand_id
1 'polypeptide(L)'
;MSDVIHSTSGSHAGLGRKRQWLQHVSLILIILVLAVFAWLSPIFLTLTNLGNVLQQTAVIGTLALGLTLVLSGGGVQGISGGIDLSIAANLGLCAAVFATLIATQHAIATALLLTLLTGALVGLFNAFAIVWLGILPLLATLTSMNIAIGLEMVLTGNASVSASSELQNVLIANGPFAVSWLGWAFPFIAFIAIALNRFTVFGLRLP
;
A
#
# COMPACT_ATOMS: atom_id res chain seq x y z
N MET A 1 -46.99 -29.88 20.69
CA MET A 1 -45.67 -29.29 20.97
C MET A 1 -44.74 -29.51 19.77
N SER A 2 -45.19 -29.17 18.54
CA SER A 2 -44.52 -29.44 17.26
C SER A 2 -44.56 -28.28 16.24
N ASP A 3 -45.00 -27.07 16.60
CA ASP A 3 -45.25 -25.98 15.63
C ASP A 3 -44.31 -24.78 15.71
N VAL A 4 -43.11 -24.87 16.37
CA VAL A 4 -42.22 -23.72 16.57
C VAL A 4 -40.94 -23.76 15.69
N ILE A 5 -40.70 -24.83 14.90
CA ILE A 5 -39.41 -25.02 14.19
C ILE A 5 -39.41 -24.53 12.73
N HIS A 6 -40.53 -24.03 12.18
CA HIS A 6 -40.59 -23.74 10.73
C HIS A 6 -40.44 -22.26 10.32
N SER A 7 -40.13 -21.29 11.22
CA SER A 7 -40.10 -19.87 10.86
C SER A 7 -38.73 -19.21 10.67
N THR A 8 -37.61 -19.92 10.75
CA THR A 8 -36.26 -19.28 10.69
C THR A 8 -35.52 -19.40 9.36
N SER A 9 -36.06 -20.14 8.37
CA SER A 9 -35.37 -20.40 7.10
C SER A 9 -35.45 -19.27 6.06
N GLY A 10 -36.34 -18.30 6.24
CA GLY A 10 -36.57 -17.20 5.27
C GLY A 10 -35.63 -16.03 5.38
N SER A 11 -34.94 -15.84 6.53
CA SER A 11 -34.14 -14.64 6.82
C SER A 11 -32.77 -14.64 6.14
N HIS A 12 -32.14 -15.79 5.97
CA HIS A 12 -30.76 -15.86 5.42
C HIS A 12 -30.69 -15.71 3.89
N ALA A 13 -31.73 -16.05 3.16
CA ALA A 13 -31.78 -15.90 1.71
C ALA A 13 -31.87 -14.43 1.26
N GLY A 14 -32.50 -13.56 2.07
CA GLY A 14 -32.65 -12.12 1.78
C GLY A 14 -31.35 -11.34 1.95
N LEU A 15 -30.48 -11.74 2.89
CA LEU A 15 -29.20 -11.07 3.16
C LEU A 15 -28.16 -11.33 2.07
N GLY A 16 -28.11 -12.52 1.51
CA GLY A 16 -27.21 -12.87 0.40
C GLY A 16 -27.53 -12.10 -0.87
N ARG A 17 -28.81 -11.92 -1.19
CA ARG A 17 -29.30 -11.21 -2.37
C ARG A 17 -29.03 -9.71 -2.29
N LYS A 18 -29.22 -9.09 -1.12
CA LYS A 18 -28.90 -7.66 -0.89
C LYS A 18 -27.40 -7.40 -1.01
N ARG A 19 -26.54 -8.29 -0.53
CA ARG A 19 -25.07 -8.15 -0.63
C ARG A 19 -24.58 -8.21 -2.07
N GLN A 20 -25.14 -9.10 -2.91
CA GLN A 20 -24.83 -9.17 -4.33
C GLN A 20 -25.29 -7.90 -5.08
N TRP A 21 -26.47 -7.37 -4.77
CA TRP A 21 -26.95 -6.11 -5.34
C TRP A 21 -26.03 -4.94 -5.03
N LEU A 22 -25.53 -4.81 -3.81
CA LEU A 22 -24.61 -3.75 -3.41
C LEU A 22 -23.27 -3.83 -4.18
N GLN A 23 -22.79 -5.02 -4.48
CA GLN A 23 -21.58 -5.20 -5.31
C GLN A 23 -21.79 -4.72 -6.75
N HIS A 24 -22.93 -5.02 -7.34
CA HIS A 24 -23.25 -4.55 -8.69
C HIS A 24 -23.48 -3.03 -8.74
N VAL A 25 -24.11 -2.45 -7.73
CA VAL A 25 -24.28 -0.98 -7.63
C VAL A 25 -22.93 -0.27 -7.58
N SER A 26 -21.98 -0.77 -6.78
CA SER A 26 -20.64 -0.18 -6.70
C SER A 26 -19.90 -0.24 -8.05
N LEU A 27 -19.98 -1.37 -8.75
CA LEU A 27 -19.37 -1.52 -10.08
C LEU A 27 -20.03 -0.57 -11.11
N ILE A 28 -21.35 -0.49 -11.12
CA ILE A 28 -22.10 0.40 -12.02
C ILE A 28 -21.71 1.86 -11.75
N LEU A 29 -21.58 2.24 -10.47
CA LEU A 29 -21.20 3.60 -10.09
C LEU A 29 -19.77 3.94 -10.56
N ILE A 30 -18.82 3.01 -10.40
CA ILE A 30 -17.45 3.18 -10.89
C ILE A 30 -17.44 3.34 -12.43
N ILE A 31 -18.15 2.46 -13.16
CA ILE A 31 -18.23 2.52 -14.61
C ILE A 31 -18.88 3.84 -15.06
N LEU A 32 -19.94 4.27 -14.39
CA LEU A 32 -20.62 5.52 -14.69
C LEU A 32 -19.69 6.73 -14.48
N VAL A 33 -18.95 6.77 -13.40
CA VAL A 33 -17.96 7.83 -13.13
C VAL A 33 -16.89 7.85 -14.22
N LEU A 34 -16.32 6.68 -14.56
CA LEU A 34 -15.32 6.56 -15.62
C LEU A 34 -15.89 7.02 -16.99
N ALA A 35 -17.13 6.65 -17.32
CA ALA A 35 -17.80 7.06 -18.56
C ALA A 35 -18.03 8.58 -18.61
N VAL A 36 -18.42 9.20 -17.49
CA VAL A 36 -18.58 10.65 -17.39
C VAL A 36 -17.25 11.36 -17.62
N PHE A 37 -16.16 10.92 -16.98
CA PHE A 37 -14.85 11.52 -17.21
C PHE A 37 -14.32 11.28 -18.63
N ALA A 38 -14.56 10.11 -19.21
CA ALA A 38 -14.20 9.81 -20.59
C ALA A 38 -14.95 10.71 -21.59
N TRP A 39 -16.21 11.08 -21.29
CA TRP A 39 -17.00 11.98 -22.12
C TRP A 39 -16.62 13.45 -21.94
N LEU A 40 -16.36 13.88 -20.70
CA LEU A 40 -16.03 15.28 -20.39
C LEU A 40 -14.61 15.67 -20.79
N SER A 41 -13.66 14.73 -20.81
CA SER A 41 -12.25 15.01 -21.06
C SER A 41 -11.69 14.16 -22.19
N PRO A 42 -11.31 14.75 -23.34
CA PRO A 42 -10.70 14.01 -24.45
C PRO A 42 -9.32 13.42 -24.09
N ILE A 43 -8.69 13.92 -23.03
CA ILE A 43 -7.37 13.45 -22.58
C ILE A 43 -7.51 12.22 -21.66
N PHE A 44 -8.69 11.97 -21.09
CA PHE A 44 -8.87 10.97 -20.03
C PHE A 44 -8.45 9.56 -20.45
N LEU A 45 -8.81 9.12 -21.66
CA LEU A 45 -8.46 7.77 -22.18
C LEU A 45 -7.21 7.74 -23.05
N THR A 46 -6.40 8.82 -23.07
CA THR A 46 -5.13 8.80 -23.79
C THR A 46 -4.11 7.88 -23.13
N LEU A 47 -3.24 7.24 -23.93
CA LEU A 47 -2.16 6.40 -23.43
C LEU A 47 -1.27 7.14 -22.44
N THR A 48 -1.00 8.42 -22.69
CA THR A 48 -0.19 9.26 -21.81
C THR A 48 -0.86 9.41 -20.43
N ASN A 49 -2.16 9.71 -20.39
CA ASN A 49 -2.87 9.84 -19.12
C ASN A 49 -2.98 8.50 -18.40
N LEU A 50 -3.27 7.41 -19.09
CA LEU A 50 -3.28 6.07 -18.51
C LEU A 50 -1.91 5.68 -17.94
N GLY A 51 -0.83 6.04 -18.65
CA GLY A 51 0.54 5.89 -18.15
C GLY A 51 0.79 6.67 -16.85
N ASN A 52 0.34 7.91 -16.77
CA ASN A 52 0.45 8.74 -15.58
C ASN A 52 -0.35 8.16 -14.39
N VAL A 53 -1.57 7.68 -14.65
CA VAL A 53 -2.39 7.02 -13.63
C VAL A 53 -1.70 5.76 -13.12
N LEU A 54 -1.11 4.95 -14.00
CA LEU A 54 -0.39 3.75 -13.62
C LEU A 54 0.86 4.07 -12.80
N GLN A 55 1.59 5.11 -13.15
CA GLN A 55 2.74 5.59 -12.39
C GLN A 55 2.36 6.03 -10.97
N GLN A 56 1.28 6.80 -10.83
CA GLN A 56 0.77 7.21 -9.51
C GLN A 56 0.27 6.01 -8.70
N THR A 57 -0.40 5.07 -9.37
CA THR A 57 -0.88 3.83 -8.76
C THR A 57 0.27 2.94 -8.29
N ALA A 58 1.45 3.00 -8.93
CA ALA A 58 2.59 2.15 -8.58
C ALA A 58 3.02 2.32 -7.12
N VAL A 59 3.06 3.55 -6.62
CA VAL A 59 3.44 3.83 -5.22
C VAL A 59 2.36 3.32 -4.26
N ILE A 60 1.11 3.77 -4.46
CA ILE A 60 -0.01 3.40 -3.57
C ILE A 60 -0.29 1.90 -3.64
N GLY A 61 -0.22 1.31 -4.84
CA GLY A 61 -0.43 -0.12 -5.05
C GLY A 61 0.63 -0.98 -4.36
N THR A 62 1.90 -0.57 -4.39
CA THR A 62 2.98 -1.27 -3.69
C THR A 62 2.79 -1.21 -2.17
N LEU A 63 2.38 -0.06 -1.62
CA LEU A 63 2.03 0.07 -0.20
C LEU A 63 0.84 -0.83 0.19
N ALA A 64 -0.19 -0.86 -0.65
CA ALA A 64 -1.37 -1.70 -0.43
C ALA A 64 -1.02 -3.20 -0.46
N LEU A 65 -0.11 -3.62 -1.35
CA LEU A 65 0.42 -4.99 -1.35
C LEU A 65 1.17 -5.31 -0.06
N GLY A 66 2.05 -4.41 0.40
CA GLY A 66 2.75 -4.55 1.66
C GLY A 66 1.79 -4.69 2.85
N LEU A 67 0.78 -3.82 2.92
CA LEU A 67 -0.25 -3.88 3.95
C LEU A 67 -1.05 -5.19 3.89
N THR A 68 -1.36 -5.67 2.68
CA THR A 68 -2.07 -6.94 2.50
C THR A 68 -1.25 -8.11 3.06
N LEU A 69 0.07 -8.13 2.83
CA LEU A 69 0.94 -9.17 3.38
C LEU A 69 0.99 -9.11 4.92
N VAL A 70 1.05 -7.93 5.50
CA VAL A 70 1.02 -7.72 6.96
C VAL A 70 -0.31 -8.21 7.55
N LEU A 71 -1.43 -7.81 6.96
CA LEU A 71 -2.77 -8.23 7.39
C LEU A 71 -2.95 -9.76 7.29
N SER A 72 -2.47 -10.36 6.21
CA SER A 72 -2.55 -11.81 6.00
C SER A 72 -1.67 -12.58 6.98
N GLY A 73 -0.51 -12.03 7.38
CA GLY A 73 0.42 -12.66 8.34
C GLY A 73 0.00 -12.52 9.81
N GLY A 74 -0.93 -11.63 10.13
CA GLY A 74 -1.31 -11.28 11.51
C GLY A 74 -2.16 -12.32 12.26
N GLY A 75 -2.50 -13.46 11.65
CA GLY A 75 -3.21 -14.58 12.29
C GLY A 75 -4.70 -14.34 12.57
N VAL A 76 -5.41 -15.43 12.79
CA VAL A 76 -6.90 -15.51 12.92
C VAL A 76 -7.43 -14.94 14.26
N GLN A 77 -6.60 -14.43 15.13
CA GLN A 77 -6.99 -13.99 16.48
C GLN A 77 -7.34 -12.49 16.53
N GLY A 78 -8.54 -12.18 16.07
CA GLY A 78 -9.25 -10.99 16.55
C GLY A 78 -9.03 -9.71 15.75
N ILE A 79 -9.98 -8.83 15.86
CA ILE A 79 -10.20 -7.53 15.20
C ILE A 79 -9.02 -6.54 15.30
N SER A 80 -8.01 -6.81 16.13
CA SER A 80 -6.83 -5.97 16.35
C SER A 80 -5.54 -6.52 15.73
N GLY A 81 -5.59 -7.69 15.07
CA GLY A 81 -4.39 -8.31 14.49
C GLY A 81 -4.04 -7.67 13.14
N GLY A 82 -2.86 -7.07 13.05
CA GLY A 82 -2.22 -6.79 11.77
C GLY A 82 -2.46 -5.42 11.13
N ILE A 83 -3.24 -4.50 11.71
CA ILE A 83 -3.33 -3.14 11.16
C ILE A 83 -2.05 -2.37 11.47
N ASP A 84 -1.29 -2.03 10.43
CA ASP A 84 -0.10 -1.20 10.52
C ASP A 84 -0.39 0.21 9.99
N LEU A 85 -0.49 1.16 10.92
CA LEU A 85 -0.72 2.57 10.61
C LEU A 85 0.58 3.30 10.25
N SER A 86 1.75 2.71 10.51
CA SER A 86 3.04 3.37 10.30
C SER A 86 3.51 3.35 8.84
N ILE A 87 2.93 2.53 7.97
CA ILE A 87 3.39 2.31 6.59
C ILE A 87 3.53 3.61 5.80
N ALA A 88 2.53 4.49 5.86
CA ALA A 88 2.56 5.77 5.13
C ALA A 88 3.62 6.73 5.69
N ALA A 89 3.73 6.82 7.02
CA ALA A 89 4.74 7.65 7.67
C ALA A 89 6.16 7.10 7.46
N ASN A 90 6.32 5.77 7.46
CA ASN A 90 7.58 5.13 7.13
C ASN A 90 8.01 5.43 5.67
N LEU A 91 7.07 5.43 4.73
CA LEU A 91 7.36 5.88 3.37
C LEU A 91 7.84 7.34 3.34
N GLY A 92 7.16 8.26 4.06
CA GLY A 92 7.55 9.66 4.16
C GLY A 92 8.96 9.81 4.72
N LEU A 93 9.26 9.15 5.84
CA LEU A 93 10.59 9.15 6.45
C LEU A 93 11.66 8.58 5.49
N CYS A 94 11.38 7.46 4.83
CA CYS A 94 12.28 6.89 3.83
C CYS A 94 12.53 7.85 2.67
N ALA A 95 11.51 8.52 2.17
CA ALA A 95 11.64 9.54 1.12
C ALA A 95 12.47 10.74 1.58
N ALA A 96 12.27 11.20 2.82
CA ALA A 96 13.05 12.27 3.42
C ALA A 96 14.54 11.92 3.56
N VAL A 97 14.85 10.71 4.05
CA VAL A 97 16.23 10.19 4.15
C VAL A 97 16.87 10.14 2.76
N PHE A 98 16.21 9.55 1.78
CA PHE A 98 16.72 9.47 0.42
C PHE A 98 16.97 10.87 -0.18
N ALA A 99 15.97 11.75 -0.12
CA ALA A 99 16.06 13.09 -0.68
C ALA A 99 17.17 13.91 -0.03
N THR A 100 17.30 13.87 1.30
CA THR A 100 18.34 14.60 2.03
C THR A 100 19.73 14.10 1.67
N LEU A 101 19.93 12.77 1.56
CA LEU A 101 21.21 12.20 1.17
C LEU A 101 21.60 12.57 -0.26
N ILE A 102 20.66 12.56 -1.21
CA ILE A 102 20.92 13.01 -2.59
C ILE A 102 21.20 14.51 -2.63
N ALA A 103 20.42 15.32 -1.91
CA ALA A 103 20.65 16.77 -1.85
C ALA A 103 22.02 17.13 -1.28
N THR A 104 22.54 16.32 -0.35
CA THR A 104 23.89 16.45 0.23
C THR A 104 24.99 15.72 -0.57
N GLN A 105 24.70 15.34 -1.82
CA GLN A 105 25.65 14.79 -2.78
C GLN A 105 26.26 13.42 -2.37
N HIS A 106 25.54 12.63 -1.58
CA HIS A 106 25.96 11.26 -1.30
C HIS A 106 25.73 10.35 -2.51
N ALA A 107 26.51 9.27 -2.61
CA ALA A 107 26.34 8.29 -3.67
C ALA A 107 24.96 7.64 -3.61
N ILE A 108 24.32 7.38 -4.76
CA ILE A 108 22.99 6.78 -4.87
C ILE A 108 22.93 5.44 -4.11
N ALA A 109 23.99 4.62 -4.18
CA ALA A 109 24.05 3.34 -3.48
C ALA A 109 23.96 3.52 -1.95
N THR A 110 24.66 4.53 -1.41
CA THR A 110 24.58 4.87 0.02
C THR A 110 23.20 5.36 0.40
N ALA A 111 22.60 6.25 -0.42
CA ALA A 111 21.26 6.76 -0.19
C ALA A 111 20.23 5.61 -0.20
N LEU A 112 20.29 4.71 -1.14
CA LEU A 112 19.42 3.53 -1.21
C LEU A 112 19.59 2.61 0.00
N LEU A 113 20.84 2.30 0.37
CA LEU A 113 21.13 1.44 1.52
C LEU A 113 20.57 2.03 2.81
N LEU A 114 20.84 3.30 3.10
CA LEU A 114 20.36 3.95 4.30
C LEU A 114 18.84 4.11 4.32
N THR A 115 18.22 4.36 3.18
CA THR A 115 16.76 4.38 3.05
C THR A 115 16.14 3.02 3.38
N LEU A 116 16.69 1.93 2.83
CA LEU A 116 16.21 0.58 3.12
C LEU A 116 16.41 0.20 4.60
N LEU A 117 17.55 0.57 5.17
CA LEU A 117 17.82 0.37 6.60
C LEU A 117 16.82 1.14 7.46
N THR A 118 16.50 2.39 7.11
CA THR A 118 15.49 3.19 7.83
C THR A 118 14.14 2.51 7.83
N GLY A 119 13.66 2.08 6.67
CA GLY A 119 12.39 1.37 6.56
C GLY A 119 12.37 0.04 7.34
N ALA A 120 13.47 -0.71 7.29
CA ALA A 120 13.63 -1.96 8.04
C ALA A 120 13.66 -1.72 9.56
N LEU A 121 14.31 -0.65 10.03
CA LEU A 121 14.37 -0.31 11.45
C LEU A 121 12.99 0.06 12.01
N VAL A 122 12.18 0.80 11.28
CA VAL A 122 10.79 1.08 11.70
C VAL A 122 9.98 -0.21 11.80
N GLY A 123 10.09 -1.10 10.81
CA GLY A 123 9.43 -2.40 10.83
C GLY A 123 9.91 -3.29 12.00
N LEU A 124 11.22 -3.32 12.26
CA LEU A 124 11.80 -4.06 13.36
C LEU A 124 11.35 -3.51 14.72
N PHE A 125 11.28 -2.18 14.86
CA PHE A 125 10.76 -1.52 16.05
C PHE A 125 9.30 -1.93 16.31
N ASN A 126 8.43 -1.92 15.28
CA ASN A 126 7.05 -2.38 15.40
C ASN A 126 6.99 -3.85 15.81
N ALA A 127 7.78 -4.71 15.16
CA ALA A 127 7.82 -6.13 15.48
C ALA A 127 8.28 -6.37 16.94
N PHE A 128 9.30 -5.66 17.39
CA PHE A 128 9.78 -5.73 18.77
C PHE A 128 8.70 -5.29 19.76
N ALA A 129 8.05 -4.15 19.51
CA ALA A 129 6.99 -3.63 20.39
C ALA A 129 5.79 -4.59 20.49
N ILE A 130 5.40 -5.21 19.38
CA ILE A 130 4.24 -6.10 19.34
C ILE A 130 4.59 -7.49 19.95
N VAL A 131 5.69 -8.08 19.51
CA VAL A 131 6.00 -9.48 19.85
C VAL A 131 6.66 -9.61 21.22
N TRP A 132 7.58 -8.71 21.56
CA TRP A 132 8.36 -8.81 22.81
C TRP A 132 7.74 -8.03 23.96
N LEU A 133 7.20 -6.83 23.68
CA LEU A 133 6.57 -6.02 24.74
C LEU A 133 5.07 -6.30 24.88
N GLY A 134 4.47 -7.08 23.95
CA GLY A 134 3.04 -7.40 23.99
C GLY A 134 2.11 -6.21 23.78
N ILE A 135 2.61 -5.14 23.14
CA ILE A 135 1.82 -3.94 22.86
C ILE A 135 0.84 -4.26 21.72
N LEU A 136 -0.40 -3.77 21.81
CA LEU A 136 -1.38 -3.92 20.75
C LEU A 136 -0.85 -3.35 19.43
N PRO A 137 -0.98 -4.07 18.29
CA PRO A 137 -0.45 -3.62 16.99
C PRO A 137 -0.84 -2.20 16.63
N LEU A 138 -2.11 -1.84 16.86
CA LEU A 138 -2.63 -0.50 16.60
C LEU A 138 -1.89 0.59 17.39
N LEU A 139 -1.60 0.35 18.67
CA LEU A 139 -0.88 1.32 19.52
C LEU A 139 0.59 1.41 19.15
N ALA A 140 1.25 0.28 18.91
CA ALA A 140 2.66 0.23 18.50
C ALA A 140 2.86 0.99 17.18
N THR A 141 2.05 0.70 16.16
CA THR A 141 2.18 1.31 14.84
C THR A 141 1.75 2.78 14.82
N LEU A 142 0.77 3.18 15.63
CA LEU A 142 0.41 4.60 15.83
C LEU A 142 1.57 5.37 16.48
N THR A 143 2.25 4.78 17.45
CA THR A 143 3.41 5.40 18.10
C THR A 143 4.56 5.56 17.12
N SER A 144 4.92 4.52 16.39
CA SER A 144 6.00 4.57 15.38
C SER A 144 5.64 5.50 14.22
N MET A 145 4.36 5.61 13.83
CA MET A 145 3.90 6.61 12.87
C MET A 145 4.26 8.03 13.31
N ASN A 146 3.93 8.39 14.55
CA ASN A 146 4.23 9.73 15.08
C ASN A 146 5.74 9.97 15.21
N ILE A 147 6.51 8.96 15.62
CA ILE A 147 7.98 9.04 15.66
C ILE A 147 8.54 9.27 14.26
N ALA A 148 8.07 8.51 13.26
CA ALA A 148 8.53 8.64 11.88
C ALA A 148 8.23 10.03 11.31
N ILE A 149 7.02 10.56 11.53
CA ILE A 149 6.65 11.93 11.13
C ILE A 149 7.55 12.96 11.81
N GLY A 150 7.78 12.83 13.11
CA GLY A 150 8.67 13.75 13.85
C GLY A 150 10.10 13.72 13.33
N LEU A 151 10.65 12.54 13.03
CA LEU A 151 11.98 12.38 12.43
C LEU A 151 12.04 12.96 11.02
N GLU A 152 11.02 12.76 10.19
CA GLU A 152 10.90 13.37 8.87
C GLU A 152 10.98 14.90 8.96
N MET A 153 10.18 15.50 9.85
CA MET A 153 10.16 16.96 10.06
C MET A 153 11.52 17.50 10.51
N VAL A 154 12.21 16.78 11.39
CA VAL A 154 13.56 17.18 11.85
C VAL A 154 14.58 17.08 10.71
N LEU A 155 14.55 15.98 9.94
CA LEU A 155 15.50 15.78 8.82
C LEU A 155 15.32 16.79 7.70
N THR A 156 14.08 17.16 7.40
CA THR A 156 13.75 18.09 6.30
C THR A 156 13.72 19.54 6.74
N GLY A 157 13.84 19.84 8.05
CA GLY A 157 13.61 21.17 8.59
C GLY A 157 12.18 21.66 8.35
N ASN A 158 11.22 20.73 8.27
CA ASN A 158 9.80 20.97 7.94
C ASN A 158 9.62 21.70 6.58
N ALA A 159 10.49 21.44 5.62
CA ALA A 159 10.47 22.02 4.28
C ALA A 159 10.56 20.91 3.21
N SER A 160 10.12 21.23 2.00
CA SER A 160 10.31 20.32 0.87
C SER A 160 11.79 20.22 0.49
N VAL A 161 12.33 19.01 0.47
CA VAL A 161 13.68 18.73 0.01
C VAL A 161 13.64 18.41 -1.48
N SER A 162 14.20 19.30 -2.30
CA SER A 162 14.37 19.05 -3.73
C SER A 162 15.64 18.24 -3.96
N ALA A 163 15.47 17.03 -4.47
CA ALA A 163 16.58 16.18 -4.86
C ALA A 163 16.31 15.61 -6.25
N SER A 164 17.28 15.74 -7.14
CA SER A 164 17.25 15.08 -8.45
C SER A 164 18.40 14.07 -8.53
N SER A 165 18.12 12.88 -8.99
CA SER A 165 19.12 11.83 -9.17
C SER A 165 18.96 11.19 -10.56
N GLU A 166 20.04 10.61 -11.09
CA GLU A 166 19.97 9.84 -12.32
C GLU A 166 18.95 8.69 -12.21
N LEU A 167 18.87 8.05 -11.05
CA LEU A 167 17.90 7.00 -10.79
C LEU A 167 16.46 7.52 -10.95
N GLN A 168 16.15 8.70 -10.41
CA GLN A 168 14.83 9.30 -10.57
C GLN A 168 14.51 9.58 -12.03
N ASN A 169 15.47 10.14 -12.78
CA ASN A 169 15.29 10.41 -14.20
C ASN A 169 15.02 9.13 -15.00
N VAL A 170 15.73 8.05 -14.69
CA VAL A 170 15.49 6.73 -15.32
C VAL A 170 14.11 6.18 -14.96
N LEU A 171 13.71 6.25 -13.70
CA LEU A 171 12.43 5.71 -13.24
C LEU A 171 11.23 6.45 -13.82
N ILE A 172 11.36 7.78 -14.02
CA ILE A 172 10.29 8.61 -14.59
C ILE A 172 10.30 8.55 -16.13
N ALA A 173 11.43 8.19 -16.75
CA ALA A 173 11.54 8.09 -18.19
C ALA A 173 10.46 7.16 -18.78
N ASN A 174 9.96 7.53 -19.95
CA ASN A 174 8.96 6.74 -20.67
C ASN A 174 9.57 5.41 -21.12
N GLY A 175 8.98 4.34 -20.63
CA GLY A 175 9.21 2.97 -21.09
C GLY A 175 8.21 2.56 -22.19
N PRO A 176 8.02 1.26 -22.39
CA PRO A 176 7.06 0.74 -23.34
C PRO A 176 5.64 1.27 -23.10
N PHE A 177 4.88 1.48 -24.18
CA PHE A 177 3.48 1.95 -24.14
C PHE A 177 3.27 3.32 -23.48
N ALA A 178 4.25 4.21 -23.51
CA ALA A 178 4.23 5.53 -22.85
C ALA A 178 4.04 5.45 -21.31
N VAL A 179 4.32 4.31 -20.70
CA VAL A 179 4.30 4.09 -19.26
C VAL A 179 5.72 4.25 -18.72
N SER A 180 5.91 5.02 -17.66
CA SER A 180 7.22 5.16 -17.02
C SER A 180 7.74 3.82 -16.43
N TRP A 181 9.04 3.67 -16.27
CA TRP A 181 9.60 2.49 -15.63
C TRP A 181 9.08 2.30 -14.19
N LEU A 182 8.80 3.39 -13.49
CA LEU A 182 8.14 3.34 -12.18
C LEU A 182 6.73 2.73 -12.27
N GLY A 183 5.96 3.05 -13.32
CA GLY A 183 4.66 2.45 -13.56
C GLY A 183 4.73 0.94 -13.75
N TRP A 184 5.79 0.43 -14.41
CA TRP A 184 6.04 -1.00 -14.58
C TRP A 184 6.53 -1.69 -13.32
N ALA A 185 7.10 -0.95 -12.36
CA ALA A 185 7.55 -1.52 -11.10
C ALA A 185 6.41 -2.18 -10.31
N PHE A 186 5.23 -1.57 -10.30
CA PHE A 186 4.07 -2.11 -9.57
C PHE A 186 3.62 -3.50 -10.05
N PRO A 187 3.28 -3.72 -11.34
CA PRO A 187 2.91 -5.05 -11.80
C PRO A 187 4.02 -6.09 -11.61
N PHE A 188 5.29 -5.69 -11.69
CA PHE A 188 6.42 -6.57 -11.40
C PHE A 188 6.48 -6.97 -9.93
N ILE A 189 6.37 -6.02 -9.00
CA ILE A 189 6.32 -6.28 -7.56
C ILE A 189 5.08 -7.11 -7.21
N ALA A 190 3.92 -6.78 -7.80
CA ALA A 190 2.69 -7.54 -7.60
C ALA A 190 2.84 -9.00 -8.06
N PHE A 191 3.48 -9.22 -9.21
CA PHE A 191 3.76 -10.57 -9.71
C PHE A 191 4.67 -11.36 -8.74
N ILE A 192 5.74 -10.72 -8.24
CA ILE A 192 6.63 -11.35 -7.25
C ILE A 192 5.85 -11.66 -5.96
N ALA A 193 5.06 -10.73 -5.45
CA ALA A 193 4.28 -10.93 -4.24
C ALA A 193 3.27 -12.08 -4.38
N ILE A 194 2.58 -12.16 -5.52
CA ILE A 194 1.65 -13.27 -5.85
C ILE A 194 2.42 -14.59 -5.97
N ALA A 195 3.57 -14.58 -6.66
CA ALA A 195 4.38 -15.78 -6.82
C ALA A 195 4.91 -16.30 -5.46
N LEU A 196 5.42 -15.38 -4.60
CA LEU A 196 5.86 -15.74 -3.25
C LEU A 196 4.71 -16.30 -2.43
N ASN A 197 3.54 -15.68 -2.48
CA ASN A 197 2.37 -16.15 -1.74
C ASN A 197 1.86 -17.50 -2.25
N ARG A 198 1.90 -17.74 -3.56
CA ARG A 198 1.33 -18.96 -4.17
C ARG A 198 2.30 -20.16 -4.17
N PHE A 199 3.60 -19.92 -4.29
CA PHE A 199 4.61 -20.97 -4.53
C PHE A 199 5.57 -21.19 -3.37
N THR A 200 5.45 -20.44 -2.24
CA THR A 200 6.31 -20.63 -1.09
C THR A 200 5.54 -21.15 0.13
N VAL A 201 6.28 -21.77 1.06
CA VAL A 201 5.75 -22.22 2.36
C VAL A 201 5.17 -21.06 3.18
N PHE A 202 5.60 -19.83 2.90
CA PHE A 202 5.06 -18.62 3.50
C PHE A 202 3.58 -18.44 3.16
N GLY A 203 3.19 -18.59 1.89
CA GLY A 203 1.79 -18.51 1.47
C GLY A 203 0.93 -19.69 1.95
N LEU A 204 1.52 -20.89 2.14
CA LEU A 204 0.80 -22.05 2.66
C LEU A 204 0.47 -21.95 4.16
N ARG A 205 1.13 -21.05 4.91
CA ARG A 205 0.90 -20.80 6.34
C ARG A 205 -0.01 -19.60 6.61
N LEU A 206 -0.40 -18.88 5.56
CA LEU A 206 -1.40 -17.82 5.66
C LEU A 206 -2.78 -18.47 5.59
N PRO A 207 -3.69 -18.17 6.52
CA PRO A 207 -5.04 -18.74 6.57
C PRO A 207 -5.90 -18.31 5.37
#